data_1fe77bbab9dcb734e766b326c5e6f15e
#
_entry.id   1fe77bbab9dcb734e766b326c5e6f15e
#
_cell.length_a   1.000
_cell.length_b   1.000
_cell.length_c   1.000
_cell.angle_alpha   90.00
_cell.angle_beta   90.00
_cell.angle_gamma   90.00
#
_symmetry.space_group_name_H-M   'P 1'
#
loop_
_entity.id
_entity.type
_entity.pdbx_description
1 polymer ?
#
loop_
_entity_poly.entity_id
_entity_poly.type
_entity_poly.pdbx_seq_one_letter_code
_entity_poly.pdbx_strand_id
1 'polypeptide(L)'
;MHSNRPKATSDTSTIVRLYGALLVIAITVGALVTAVALRDKEIQDWRHHLGSMSYMLTEHTAQTVFSAFLVLDAITEQVRQMDVQDEAAFRQRLSTVEMHQLLRDKIQGLSQLDVASIVAANGDNINFSRAHPVPRINLAERDYFKAHRDQPHLGDHISTAVRNKGNGKWTFYVSRRLDDAQGRFLGLVLVGLSVDAFTGVYGRLIETLGDGASISLYRGDLTMLARAPHQDDLIGRVNRSGTTHRVITEQGAQDAVVLTDTPRFSDGIGNLRLIAVRKAMRYPLVVSLVVPDTIFLASW
;
A
#
# COMPACT_ATOMS: atom_id res chain seq x y z
N MET A 1 -22.84 -73.00 62.16
CA MET A 1 -23.31 -71.63 61.94
C MET A 1 -22.17 -70.83 61.33
N HIS A 2 -22.09 -70.76 59.99
CA HIS A 2 -21.11 -69.92 59.29
C HIS A 2 -21.82 -68.63 58.87
N SER A 3 -21.42 -67.50 59.50
CA SER A 3 -21.88 -66.16 59.15
C SER A 3 -21.13 -65.69 57.85
N ASN A 4 -21.85 -65.56 56.79
CA ASN A 4 -21.36 -65.00 55.53
C ASN A 4 -21.51 -63.48 55.62
N ARG A 5 -20.40 -62.72 55.79
CA ARG A 5 -20.38 -61.25 55.63
C ARG A 5 -20.18 -60.91 54.18
N PRO A 6 -21.02 -60.05 53.62
CA PRO A 6 -20.82 -59.62 52.19
C PRO A 6 -19.62 -58.67 52.09
N LYS A 7 -18.80 -58.88 51.10
CA LYS A 7 -17.69 -58.00 50.71
C LYS A 7 -18.23 -56.71 50.13
N ALA A 8 -18.26 -55.65 50.91
CA ALA A 8 -18.63 -54.28 50.52
C ALA A 8 -17.42 -53.45 50.03
N THR A 9 -16.39 -54.07 49.44
CA THR A 9 -15.15 -53.37 49.06
C THR A 9 -15.00 -53.08 47.55
N SER A 10 -15.89 -53.60 46.67
CA SER A 10 -15.81 -53.35 45.24
C SER A 10 -16.49 -52.04 44.76
N ASP A 11 -17.57 -51.61 45.50
CA ASP A 11 -18.33 -50.41 45.10
C ASP A 11 -17.59 -49.10 45.36
N THR A 12 -16.89 -49.02 46.49
CA THR A 12 -16.14 -47.76 46.86
C THR A 12 -14.98 -47.49 45.90
N SER A 13 -14.26 -48.50 45.41
CA SER A 13 -13.17 -48.32 44.46
C SER A 13 -13.66 -47.89 43.06
N THR A 14 -14.82 -48.38 42.65
CA THR A 14 -15.48 -48.00 41.38
C THR A 14 -15.99 -46.57 41.43
N ILE A 15 -16.59 -46.16 42.57
CA ILE A 15 -17.06 -44.80 42.77
C ILE A 15 -15.88 -43.82 42.78
N VAL A 16 -14.79 -44.12 43.49
CA VAL A 16 -13.58 -43.25 43.51
C VAL A 16 -12.97 -43.10 42.10
N ARG A 17 -12.93 -44.19 41.31
CA ARG A 17 -12.45 -44.15 39.91
C ARG A 17 -13.36 -43.27 39.02
N LEU A 18 -14.68 -43.40 39.15
CA LEU A 18 -15.66 -42.59 38.46
C LEU A 18 -15.51 -41.09 38.77
N TYR A 19 -15.40 -40.70 40.04
CA TYR A 19 -15.18 -39.31 40.44
C TYR A 19 -13.81 -38.79 39.97
N GLY A 20 -12.77 -39.63 40.05
CA GLY A 20 -11.44 -39.28 39.50
C GLY A 20 -11.47 -39.04 38.01
N ALA A 21 -12.14 -39.89 37.23
CA ALA A 21 -12.31 -39.73 35.78
C ALA A 21 -13.10 -38.46 35.43
N LEU A 22 -14.19 -38.20 36.19
CA LEU A 22 -15.03 -37.00 35.99
C LEU A 22 -14.27 -35.72 36.30
N LEU A 23 -13.43 -35.71 37.34
CA LEU A 23 -12.56 -34.59 37.68
C LEU A 23 -11.51 -34.32 36.55
N VAL A 24 -10.86 -35.38 36.07
CA VAL A 24 -9.88 -35.25 34.96
C VAL A 24 -10.56 -34.69 33.70
N ILE A 25 -11.75 -35.20 33.35
CA ILE A 25 -12.52 -34.69 32.20
C ILE A 25 -12.86 -33.21 32.40
N ALA A 26 -13.35 -32.82 33.60
CA ALA A 26 -13.70 -31.45 33.91
C ALA A 26 -12.50 -30.49 33.78
N ILE A 27 -11.33 -30.92 34.33
CA ILE A 27 -10.07 -30.15 34.19
C ILE A 27 -9.64 -30.03 32.73
N THR A 28 -9.70 -31.12 31.95
CA THR A 28 -9.31 -31.14 30.56
C THR A 28 -10.22 -30.22 29.70
N VAL A 29 -11.54 -30.31 29.92
CA VAL A 29 -12.53 -29.45 29.27
C VAL A 29 -12.30 -27.99 29.65
N GLY A 30 -12.10 -27.70 30.94
CA GLY A 30 -11.80 -26.35 31.41
C GLY A 30 -10.53 -25.80 30.81
N ALA A 31 -9.46 -26.55 30.72
CA ALA A 31 -8.21 -26.18 30.09
C ALA A 31 -8.40 -25.90 28.57
N LEU A 32 -9.15 -26.76 27.87
CA LEU A 32 -9.45 -26.57 26.44
C LEU A 32 -10.27 -25.31 26.18
N VAL A 33 -11.32 -25.07 26.97
CA VAL A 33 -12.15 -23.86 26.87
C VAL A 33 -11.29 -22.59 27.10
N THR A 34 -10.44 -22.63 28.13
CA THR A 34 -9.54 -21.52 28.45
C THR A 34 -8.54 -21.27 27.32
N ALA A 35 -7.94 -22.33 26.76
CA ALA A 35 -7.01 -22.22 25.63
C ALA A 35 -7.70 -21.58 24.39
N VAL A 36 -8.90 -22.03 24.04
CA VAL A 36 -9.67 -21.45 22.94
C VAL A 36 -10.01 -19.98 23.20
N ALA A 37 -10.47 -19.66 24.41
CA ALA A 37 -10.81 -18.29 24.78
C ALA A 37 -9.59 -17.34 24.74
N LEU A 38 -8.42 -17.82 25.20
CA LEU A 38 -7.17 -17.06 25.10
C LEU A 38 -6.74 -16.83 23.65
N ARG A 39 -6.86 -17.85 22.81
CA ARG A 39 -6.58 -17.72 21.38
C ARG A 39 -7.47 -16.69 20.71
N ASP A 40 -8.77 -16.75 20.95
CA ASP A 40 -9.73 -15.83 20.37
C ASP A 40 -9.49 -14.39 20.85
N LYS A 41 -9.16 -14.23 22.13
CA LYS A 41 -8.76 -12.94 22.69
C LYS A 41 -7.52 -12.38 21.97
N GLU A 42 -6.47 -13.17 21.81
CA GLU A 42 -5.24 -12.76 21.12
C GLU A 42 -5.52 -12.30 19.69
N ILE A 43 -6.34 -13.06 18.95
CA ILE A 43 -6.75 -12.68 17.58
C ILE A 43 -7.52 -11.35 17.58
N GLN A 44 -8.40 -11.09 18.56
CA GLN A 44 -9.13 -9.83 18.65
C GLN A 44 -8.21 -8.66 18.99
N ASP A 45 -7.28 -8.83 19.92
CA ASP A 45 -6.30 -7.83 20.30
C ASP A 45 -5.43 -7.45 19.09
N TRP A 46 -4.97 -8.43 18.33
CA TRP A 46 -4.25 -8.21 17.08
C TRP A 46 -5.09 -7.52 15.98
N ARG A 47 -6.40 -7.83 15.89
CA ARG A 47 -7.29 -7.13 14.94
C ARG A 47 -7.37 -5.64 15.26
N HIS A 48 -7.53 -5.27 16.53
CA HIS A 48 -7.54 -3.86 16.95
C HIS A 48 -6.20 -3.19 16.69
N HIS A 49 -5.10 -3.86 16.99
CA HIS A 49 -3.75 -3.35 16.77
C HIS A 49 -3.47 -3.10 15.28
N LEU A 50 -3.73 -4.08 14.43
CA LEU A 50 -3.56 -3.95 12.98
C LEU A 50 -4.51 -2.92 12.37
N GLY A 51 -5.73 -2.79 12.87
CA GLY A 51 -6.66 -1.74 12.46
C GLY A 51 -6.09 -0.34 12.70
N SER A 52 -5.54 -0.10 13.90
CA SER A 52 -4.90 1.17 14.26
C SER A 52 -3.64 1.43 13.43
N MET A 53 -2.79 0.42 13.24
CA MET A 53 -1.59 0.54 12.41
C MET A 53 -1.92 0.82 10.95
N SER A 54 -2.92 0.14 10.38
CA SER A 54 -3.35 0.37 9.00
C SER A 54 -3.88 1.78 8.79
N TYR A 55 -4.59 2.33 9.80
CA TYR A 55 -5.04 3.73 9.78
C TYR A 55 -3.85 4.69 9.73
N MET A 56 -2.91 4.57 10.67
CA MET A 56 -1.73 5.44 10.72
C MET A 56 -0.88 5.36 9.45
N LEU A 57 -0.67 4.15 8.91
CA LEU A 57 0.06 3.95 7.67
C LEU A 57 -0.64 4.59 6.46
N THR A 58 -1.96 4.45 6.39
CA THR A 58 -2.74 5.03 5.29
C THR A 58 -2.71 6.55 5.34
N GLU A 59 -2.84 7.15 6.53
CA GLU A 59 -2.72 8.59 6.71
C GLU A 59 -1.31 9.11 6.38
N HIS A 60 -0.26 8.45 6.86
CA HIS A 60 1.11 8.78 6.51
C HIS A 60 1.34 8.71 4.98
N THR A 61 0.82 7.65 4.33
CA THR A 61 0.90 7.49 2.87
C THR A 61 0.14 8.62 2.16
N ALA A 62 -1.06 8.96 2.61
CA ALA A 62 -1.85 10.06 2.06
C ALA A 62 -1.14 11.41 2.21
N GLN A 63 -0.51 11.70 3.35
CA GLN A 63 0.27 12.91 3.57
C GLN A 63 1.51 12.98 2.68
N THR A 64 2.19 11.84 2.48
CA THR A 64 3.34 11.76 1.57
C THR A 64 2.94 12.08 0.13
N VAL A 65 1.82 11.52 -0.34
CA VAL A 65 1.29 11.80 -1.68
C VAL A 65 0.74 13.23 -1.79
N PHE A 66 0.12 13.75 -0.73
CA PHE A 66 -0.34 15.14 -0.66
C PHE A 66 0.80 16.14 -0.91
N SER A 67 1.99 15.90 -0.34
CA SER A 67 3.15 16.77 -0.59
C SER A 67 3.54 16.85 -2.07
N ALA A 68 3.39 15.75 -2.81
CA ALA A 68 3.62 15.74 -4.25
C ALA A 68 2.57 16.55 -5.02
N PHE A 69 1.30 16.49 -4.61
CA PHE A 69 0.24 17.30 -5.20
C PHE A 69 0.43 18.79 -4.91
N LEU A 70 0.89 19.18 -3.74
CA LEU A 70 1.23 20.60 -3.45
C LEU A 70 2.33 21.11 -4.37
N VAL A 71 3.35 20.29 -4.65
CA VAL A 71 4.40 20.65 -5.61
C VAL A 71 3.84 20.72 -7.03
N LEU A 72 3.00 19.75 -7.42
CA LEU A 72 2.32 19.75 -8.70
C LEU A 72 1.48 21.02 -8.90
N ASP A 73 0.69 21.41 -7.89
CA ASP A 73 -0.10 22.64 -7.89
C ASP A 73 0.78 23.87 -8.08
N ALA A 74 1.87 23.99 -7.30
CA ALA A 74 2.77 25.13 -7.36
C ALA A 74 3.47 25.27 -8.72
N ILE A 75 3.89 24.16 -9.33
CA ILE A 75 4.50 24.18 -10.68
C ILE A 75 3.44 24.52 -11.74
N THR A 76 2.27 23.92 -11.67
CA THR A 76 1.18 24.15 -12.62
C THR A 76 0.72 25.61 -12.60
N GLU A 77 0.58 26.20 -11.42
CA GLU A 77 0.21 27.59 -11.27
C GLU A 77 1.27 28.53 -11.87
N GLN A 78 2.56 28.25 -11.63
CA GLN A 78 3.64 29.03 -12.23
C GLN A 78 3.64 28.96 -13.76
N VAL A 79 3.35 27.78 -14.35
CA VAL A 79 3.22 27.62 -15.80
C VAL A 79 2.02 28.39 -16.34
N ARG A 80 0.88 28.38 -15.65
CA ARG A 80 -0.31 29.16 -16.04
C ARG A 80 -0.07 30.66 -16.07
N GLN A 81 0.68 31.18 -15.10
CA GLN A 81 1.04 32.59 -15.07
C GLN A 81 1.94 33.05 -16.23
N MET A 82 2.59 32.12 -16.93
CA MET A 82 3.42 32.42 -18.09
C MET A 82 2.62 32.67 -19.37
N ASP A 83 1.29 32.54 -19.34
CA ASP A 83 0.37 32.74 -20.47
C ASP A 83 0.87 32.09 -21.79
N VAL A 84 0.99 30.77 -21.75
CA VAL A 84 1.47 29.96 -22.87
C VAL A 84 0.33 29.71 -23.86
N GLN A 85 0.41 30.29 -25.04
CA GLN A 85 -0.66 30.31 -26.05
C GLN A 85 -0.64 29.13 -27.03
N ASP A 86 0.52 28.53 -27.26
CA ASP A 86 0.71 27.45 -28.22
C ASP A 86 1.91 26.55 -27.88
N GLU A 87 2.11 25.48 -28.63
CA GLU A 87 3.21 24.53 -28.42
C GLU A 87 4.59 25.15 -28.58
N ALA A 88 4.77 26.11 -29.48
CA ALA A 88 6.07 26.76 -29.71
C ALA A 88 6.44 27.63 -28.48
N ALA A 89 5.52 28.46 -28.02
CA ALA A 89 5.67 29.25 -26.80
C ALA A 89 5.85 28.34 -25.56
N PHE A 90 5.14 27.20 -25.48
CA PHE A 90 5.28 26.20 -24.42
C PHE A 90 6.72 25.69 -24.36
N ARG A 91 7.27 25.23 -25.48
CA ARG A 91 8.65 24.75 -25.54
C ARG A 91 9.65 25.87 -25.24
N GLN A 92 9.50 27.04 -25.83
CA GLN A 92 10.44 28.13 -25.65
C GLN A 92 10.51 28.62 -24.20
N ARG A 93 9.35 28.82 -23.54
CA ARG A 93 9.30 29.38 -22.18
C ARG A 93 9.64 28.36 -21.11
N LEU A 94 9.33 27.08 -21.34
CA LEU A 94 9.49 26.05 -20.31
C LEU A 94 10.78 25.22 -20.42
N SER A 95 11.58 25.39 -21.50
CA SER A 95 12.89 24.71 -21.64
C SER A 95 14.06 25.48 -21.03
N THR A 96 13.79 26.53 -20.27
CA THR A 96 14.83 27.45 -19.78
C THR A 96 15.52 26.94 -18.51
N VAL A 97 16.69 27.50 -18.20
CA VAL A 97 17.42 27.20 -16.97
C VAL A 97 16.69 27.70 -15.73
N GLU A 98 15.96 28.81 -15.86
CA GLU A 98 15.13 29.35 -14.76
C GLU A 98 14.01 28.40 -14.39
N MET A 99 13.35 27.78 -15.37
CA MET A 99 12.36 26.75 -15.13
C MET A 99 12.99 25.48 -14.52
N HIS A 100 14.19 25.10 -14.95
CA HIS A 100 14.95 24.01 -14.32
C HIS A 100 15.20 24.30 -12.83
N GLN A 101 15.66 25.52 -12.50
CA GLN A 101 15.90 25.93 -11.12
C GLN A 101 14.59 25.88 -10.30
N LEU A 102 13.50 26.40 -10.85
CA LEU A 102 12.19 26.36 -10.23
C LEU A 102 11.75 24.92 -9.90
N LEU A 103 11.84 24.01 -10.87
CA LEU A 103 11.49 22.60 -10.66
C LEU A 103 12.35 21.95 -9.55
N ARG A 104 13.63 22.26 -9.55
CA ARG A 104 14.57 21.78 -8.54
C ARG A 104 14.25 22.31 -7.15
N ASP A 105 14.01 23.62 -7.03
CA ASP A 105 13.73 24.28 -5.76
C ASP A 105 12.40 23.79 -5.15
N LYS A 106 11.39 23.49 -6.00
CA LYS A 106 10.10 22.98 -5.54
C LYS A 106 10.16 21.58 -4.91
N ILE A 107 11.13 20.73 -5.30
CA ILE A 107 11.30 19.41 -4.71
C ILE A 107 12.45 19.34 -3.69
N GLN A 108 13.22 20.40 -3.54
CA GLN A 108 14.35 20.43 -2.63
C GLN A 108 13.91 20.22 -1.17
N GLY A 109 14.60 19.34 -0.45
CA GLY A 109 14.27 18.99 0.94
C GLY A 109 13.14 17.99 1.10
N LEU A 110 12.46 17.58 0.02
CA LEU A 110 11.38 16.58 0.05
C LEU A 110 11.93 15.23 -0.41
N SER A 111 12.52 14.47 0.51
CA SER A 111 13.21 13.20 0.21
C SER A 111 12.32 12.12 -0.43
N GLN A 112 11.01 12.23 -0.27
CA GLN A 112 10.02 11.35 -0.90
C GLN A 112 9.81 11.65 -2.38
N LEU A 113 10.20 12.84 -2.86
CA LEU A 113 10.08 13.24 -4.25
C LEU A 113 11.38 12.97 -5.00
N ASP A 114 11.25 12.29 -6.13
CA ASP A 114 12.38 11.86 -6.94
C ASP A 114 12.71 12.87 -8.05
N VAL A 115 11.68 13.45 -8.66
CA VAL A 115 11.82 14.34 -9.82
C VAL A 115 10.56 15.17 -10.04
N ALA A 116 10.73 16.40 -10.54
CA ALA A 116 9.67 17.17 -11.18
C ALA A 116 10.03 17.38 -12.66
N SER A 117 9.04 17.28 -13.55
CA SER A 117 9.27 17.33 -15.01
C SER A 117 8.13 18.05 -15.74
N ILE A 118 8.45 18.65 -16.87
CA ILE A 118 7.50 19.19 -17.84
C ILE A 118 7.66 18.43 -19.14
N VAL A 119 6.56 17.90 -19.65
CA VAL A 119 6.51 17.05 -20.85
C VAL A 119 5.64 17.74 -21.89
N ALA A 120 6.12 17.88 -23.12
CA ALA A 120 5.39 18.48 -24.23
C ALA A 120 4.38 17.50 -24.85
N ALA A 121 3.48 18.02 -25.69
CA ALA A 121 2.38 17.27 -26.33
C ALA A 121 2.82 16.05 -27.15
N ASN A 122 4.05 16.03 -27.65
CA ASN A 122 4.62 14.88 -28.35
C ASN A 122 5.31 13.86 -27.44
N GLY A 123 5.29 14.07 -26.11
CA GLY A 123 5.91 13.20 -25.11
C GLY A 123 7.37 13.52 -24.79
N ASP A 124 7.99 14.51 -25.41
CA ASP A 124 9.35 14.92 -25.07
C ASP A 124 9.41 15.56 -23.70
N ASN A 125 10.34 15.11 -22.88
CA ASN A 125 10.66 15.77 -21.62
C ASN A 125 11.46 17.05 -21.93
N ILE A 126 10.84 18.21 -21.81
CA ILE A 126 11.44 19.50 -22.18
C ILE A 126 12.14 20.20 -21.01
N ASN A 127 11.79 19.85 -19.80
CA ASN A 127 12.50 20.28 -18.60
C ASN A 127 12.30 19.32 -17.43
N PHE A 128 13.29 19.20 -16.56
CA PHE A 128 13.17 18.42 -15.35
C PHE A 128 14.22 18.82 -14.30
N SER A 129 13.93 18.52 -13.02
CA SER A 129 14.67 19.03 -11.86
C SER A 129 16.09 18.49 -11.69
N ARG A 130 16.49 17.39 -12.42
CA ARG A 130 17.77 16.72 -12.17
C ARG A 130 18.94 17.25 -13.00
N ALA A 131 18.70 17.69 -14.21
CA ALA A 131 19.75 18.16 -15.10
C ALA A 131 19.24 19.19 -16.12
N HIS A 132 20.12 20.12 -16.45
CA HIS A 132 19.96 21.04 -17.56
C HIS A 132 21.32 21.17 -18.29
N PRO A 133 21.38 21.00 -19.61
CA PRO A 133 20.30 20.71 -20.56
C PRO A 133 19.66 19.34 -20.32
N VAL A 134 18.39 19.22 -20.70
CA VAL A 134 17.59 17.99 -20.51
C VAL A 134 18.09 16.90 -21.45
N PRO A 135 18.35 15.68 -20.95
CA PRO A 135 18.66 14.55 -21.82
C PRO A 135 17.46 14.20 -22.71
N ARG A 136 17.72 13.60 -23.87
CA ARG A 136 16.67 13.20 -24.81
C ARG A 136 15.86 12.03 -24.22
N ILE A 137 14.76 12.35 -23.57
CA ILE A 137 13.81 11.40 -22.98
C ILE A 137 12.44 11.68 -23.56
N ASN A 138 11.82 10.66 -24.18
CA ASN A 138 10.43 10.70 -24.59
C ASN A 138 9.61 9.78 -23.70
N LEU A 139 8.41 10.23 -23.30
CA LEU A 139 7.52 9.61 -22.33
C LEU A 139 6.13 9.30 -22.91
N ALA A 140 5.97 9.38 -24.25
CA ALA A 140 4.68 9.19 -24.91
C ALA A 140 4.07 7.79 -24.71
N GLU A 141 4.88 6.78 -24.42
CA GLU A 141 4.41 5.41 -24.15
C GLU A 141 3.88 5.21 -22.74
N ARG A 142 4.13 6.15 -21.82
CA ARG A 142 3.77 6.05 -20.39
C ARG A 142 2.26 6.16 -20.17
N ASP A 143 1.75 5.46 -19.16
CA ASP A 143 0.31 5.42 -18.84
C ASP A 143 -0.24 6.82 -18.52
N TYR A 144 0.46 7.61 -17.71
CA TYR A 144 0.07 8.98 -17.37
C TYR A 144 0.02 9.91 -18.58
N PHE A 145 0.95 9.75 -19.55
CA PHE A 145 0.94 10.56 -20.77
C PHE A 145 -0.29 10.23 -21.63
N LYS A 146 -0.52 8.94 -21.87
CA LYS A 146 -1.69 8.46 -22.63
C LYS A 146 -3.00 8.89 -21.97
N ALA A 147 -3.09 8.73 -20.64
CA ALA A 147 -4.28 9.11 -19.89
C ALA A 147 -4.63 10.59 -20.09
N HIS A 148 -3.66 11.50 -19.96
CA HIS A 148 -3.91 12.94 -20.14
C HIS A 148 -4.12 13.35 -21.60
N ARG A 149 -3.42 12.71 -22.55
CA ARG A 149 -3.63 12.98 -23.98
C ARG A 149 -5.04 12.59 -24.42
N ASP A 150 -5.50 11.41 -24.00
CA ASP A 150 -6.72 10.78 -24.50
C ASP A 150 -7.98 11.20 -23.71
N GLN A 151 -7.82 11.79 -22.50
CA GLN A 151 -8.91 12.19 -21.63
C GLN A 151 -8.75 13.65 -21.14
N PRO A 152 -9.32 14.63 -21.85
CA PRO A 152 -9.15 16.06 -21.54
C PRO A 152 -9.63 16.46 -20.13
N HIS A 153 -10.59 15.74 -19.56
CA HIS A 153 -11.19 16.04 -18.25
C HIS A 153 -10.76 15.08 -17.15
N LEU A 154 -9.63 14.38 -17.33
CA LEU A 154 -9.14 13.40 -16.35
C LEU A 154 -8.85 14.01 -14.96
N GLY A 155 -8.48 15.29 -14.91
CA GLY A 155 -8.01 15.94 -13.68
C GLY A 155 -6.61 15.47 -13.28
N ASP A 156 -6.39 15.32 -11.98
CA ASP A 156 -5.12 14.78 -11.47
C ASP A 156 -5.06 13.26 -11.63
N HIS A 157 -3.88 12.76 -11.97
CA HIS A 157 -3.67 11.33 -12.19
C HIS A 157 -2.51 10.79 -11.36
N ILE A 158 -2.70 9.60 -10.78
CA ILE A 158 -1.64 8.80 -10.15
C ILE A 158 -1.29 7.66 -11.10
N SER A 159 -0.04 7.61 -11.55
CA SER A 159 0.43 6.61 -12.51
C SER A 159 0.62 5.22 -11.88
N THR A 160 0.85 4.22 -12.73
CA THR A 160 1.50 2.99 -12.30
C THR A 160 2.94 3.27 -11.87
N ALA A 161 3.52 2.40 -11.03
CA ALA A 161 4.95 2.46 -10.75
C ALA A 161 5.75 1.94 -11.95
N VAL A 162 6.79 2.68 -12.33
CA VAL A 162 7.65 2.38 -13.49
C VAL A 162 9.11 2.62 -13.15
N ARG A 163 10.02 2.01 -13.90
CA ARG A 163 11.43 2.37 -13.86
C ARG A 163 11.60 3.76 -14.49
N ASN A 164 12.11 4.70 -13.68
CA ASN A 164 12.41 6.06 -14.14
C ASN A 164 13.51 6.05 -15.19
N LYS A 165 13.28 6.64 -16.37
CA LYS A 165 14.27 6.67 -17.46
C LYS A 165 15.52 7.47 -17.14
N GLY A 166 15.47 8.37 -16.16
CA GLY A 166 16.62 9.21 -15.78
C GLY A 166 17.59 8.54 -14.80
N ASN A 167 17.13 7.63 -13.91
CA ASN A 167 17.97 7.00 -12.89
C ASN A 167 17.71 5.50 -12.65
N GLY A 168 16.76 4.90 -13.36
CA GLY A 168 16.42 3.48 -13.25
C GLY A 168 15.66 3.08 -11.98
N LYS A 169 15.39 4.00 -11.05
CA LYS A 169 14.66 3.70 -9.81
C LYS A 169 13.17 3.51 -10.06
N TRP A 170 12.54 2.71 -9.21
CA TRP A 170 11.09 2.62 -9.20
C TRP A 170 10.46 3.92 -8.71
N THR A 171 9.57 4.47 -9.54
CA THR A 171 8.92 5.76 -9.31
C THR A 171 7.47 5.67 -9.81
N PHE A 172 6.52 6.22 -9.09
CA PHE A 172 5.19 6.52 -9.62
C PHE A 172 4.96 8.02 -9.58
N TYR A 173 4.07 8.51 -10.43
CA TYR A 173 3.94 9.93 -10.67
C TYR A 173 2.55 10.44 -10.33
N VAL A 174 2.49 11.64 -9.76
CA VAL A 174 1.31 12.48 -9.84
C VAL A 174 1.47 13.41 -11.03
N SER A 175 0.41 13.63 -11.79
CA SER A 175 0.48 14.36 -13.04
C SER A 175 -0.77 15.18 -13.29
N ARG A 176 -0.59 16.29 -14.03
CA ARG A 176 -1.67 17.19 -14.45
C ARG A 176 -1.45 17.64 -15.87
N ARG A 177 -2.55 17.66 -16.63
CA ARG A 177 -2.62 18.14 -17.99
C ARG A 177 -2.47 19.66 -18.05
N LEU A 178 -1.80 20.14 -19.08
CA LEU A 178 -1.69 21.54 -19.47
C LEU A 178 -2.30 21.72 -20.84
N ASP A 179 -3.22 22.69 -20.94
CA ASP A 179 -3.90 23.04 -22.17
C ASP A 179 -3.71 24.51 -22.51
N ASP A 180 -3.89 24.86 -23.78
CA ASP A 180 -4.02 26.24 -24.20
C ASP A 180 -5.43 26.80 -23.92
N ALA A 181 -5.67 28.05 -24.27
CA ALA A 181 -6.96 28.73 -24.08
C ALA A 181 -8.14 28.08 -24.85
N GLN A 182 -7.83 27.28 -25.86
CA GLN A 182 -8.81 26.54 -26.69
C GLN A 182 -9.00 25.08 -26.20
N GLY A 183 -8.34 24.67 -25.11
CA GLY A 183 -8.40 23.30 -24.56
C GLY A 183 -7.56 22.28 -25.33
N ARG A 184 -6.64 22.73 -26.19
CA ARG A 184 -5.72 21.83 -26.89
C ARG A 184 -4.58 21.41 -25.97
N PHE A 185 -4.23 20.14 -26.00
CA PHE A 185 -3.18 19.56 -25.19
C PHE A 185 -1.79 20.13 -25.54
N LEU A 186 -1.18 20.87 -24.64
CA LEU A 186 0.18 21.39 -24.75
C LEU A 186 1.21 20.46 -24.11
N GLY A 187 0.80 19.67 -23.14
CA GLY A 187 1.68 18.79 -22.39
C GLY A 187 1.18 18.52 -20.98
N LEU A 188 2.09 18.17 -20.09
CA LEU A 188 1.75 17.88 -18.70
C LEU A 188 2.91 18.18 -17.74
N VAL A 189 2.58 18.42 -16.49
CA VAL A 189 3.51 18.46 -15.35
C VAL A 189 3.49 17.11 -14.66
N LEU A 190 4.67 16.63 -14.27
CA LEU A 190 4.88 15.40 -13.50
C LEU A 190 5.64 15.70 -12.22
N VAL A 191 5.21 15.07 -11.12
CA VAL A 191 6.01 14.96 -9.89
C VAL A 191 6.14 13.48 -9.54
N GLY A 192 7.36 12.98 -9.51
CA GLY A 192 7.68 11.58 -9.24
C GLY A 192 7.89 11.32 -7.76
N LEU A 193 7.19 10.33 -7.22
CA LEU A 193 7.38 9.81 -5.87
C LEU A 193 8.28 8.58 -5.90
N SER A 194 9.31 8.59 -5.06
CA SER A 194 10.24 7.46 -4.91
C SER A 194 9.55 6.28 -4.22
N VAL A 195 9.53 5.11 -4.86
CA VAL A 195 9.08 3.87 -4.21
C VAL A 195 9.94 3.54 -2.99
N ASP A 196 11.25 3.85 -3.03
CA ASP A 196 12.17 3.62 -1.92
C ASP A 196 11.78 4.40 -0.66
N ALA A 197 11.16 5.59 -0.80
CA ALA A 197 10.68 6.37 0.34
C ALA A 197 9.57 5.64 1.11
N PHE A 198 8.66 4.98 0.40
CA PHE A 198 7.60 4.17 1.01
C PHE A 198 8.14 2.86 1.58
N THR A 199 8.95 2.13 0.80
CA THR A 199 9.52 0.84 1.23
C THR A 199 10.44 1.01 2.44
N GLY A 200 11.13 2.13 2.59
CA GLY A 200 11.95 2.43 3.76
C GLY A 200 11.14 2.62 5.04
N VAL A 201 9.98 3.30 4.97
CA VAL A 201 9.08 3.44 6.13
C VAL A 201 8.42 2.10 6.45
N TYR A 202 7.91 1.40 5.45
CA TYR A 202 7.26 0.11 5.61
C TYR A 202 8.21 -0.96 6.13
N GLY A 203 9.48 -0.96 5.66
CA GLY A 203 10.53 -1.88 6.11
C GLY A 203 10.80 -1.75 7.61
N ARG A 204 11.01 -0.53 8.10
CA ARG A 204 11.21 -0.29 9.55
C ARG A 204 10.04 -0.78 10.40
N LEU A 205 8.80 -0.64 9.91
CA LEU A 205 7.64 -1.15 10.63
C LEU A 205 7.60 -2.69 10.61
N ILE A 206 7.93 -3.32 9.49
CA ILE A 206 8.01 -4.79 9.38
C ILE A 206 9.07 -5.36 10.32
N GLU A 207 10.23 -4.71 10.44
CA GLU A 207 11.28 -5.10 11.40
C GLU A 207 10.77 -5.15 12.85
N THR A 208 9.84 -4.27 13.21
CA THR A 208 9.22 -4.29 14.55
C THR A 208 8.11 -5.33 14.70
N LEU A 209 7.47 -5.74 13.61
CA LEU A 209 6.41 -6.74 13.61
C LEU A 209 6.95 -8.17 13.63
N GLY A 210 8.06 -8.42 12.95
CA GLY A 210 8.69 -9.73 12.83
C GLY A 210 8.62 -10.34 11.43
N ASP A 211 9.28 -11.50 11.29
CA ASP A 211 9.46 -12.18 10.02
C ASP A 211 8.14 -12.66 9.40
N GLY A 212 7.99 -12.45 8.11
CA GLY A 212 6.81 -12.84 7.35
C GLY A 212 5.72 -11.77 7.26
N ALA A 213 5.81 -10.67 8.04
CA ALA A 213 4.96 -9.51 7.84
C ALA A 213 5.22 -8.84 6.48
N SER A 214 4.23 -8.19 5.92
CA SER A 214 4.41 -7.41 4.70
C SER A 214 3.42 -6.25 4.60
N ILE A 215 3.87 -5.15 3.97
CA ILE A 215 3.03 -3.98 3.70
C ILE A 215 3.08 -3.70 2.21
N SER A 216 1.92 -3.46 1.61
CA SER A 216 1.78 -3.14 0.20
C SER A 216 0.95 -1.87 0.03
N LEU A 217 1.40 -0.99 -0.86
CA LEU A 217 0.67 0.17 -1.35
C LEU A 217 0.16 -0.12 -2.75
N TYR A 218 -1.11 0.09 -2.97
CA TYR A 218 -1.77 -0.06 -4.26
C TYR A 218 -2.41 1.24 -4.70
N ARG A 219 -2.51 1.44 -6.00
CA ARG A 219 -3.45 2.39 -6.62
C ARG A 219 -4.89 1.88 -6.46
N GLY A 220 -5.87 2.72 -6.68
CA GLY A 220 -7.29 2.37 -6.49
C GLY A 220 -7.80 1.18 -7.33
N ASP A 221 -7.15 0.89 -8.46
CA ASP A 221 -7.39 -0.29 -9.31
C ASP A 221 -6.61 -1.53 -8.85
N LEU A 222 -6.02 -1.47 -7.69
CA LEU A 222 -5.15 -2.49 -7.09
C LEU A 222 -3.85 -2.78 -7.87
N THR A 223 -3.38 -1.84 -8.69
CA THR A 223 -2.01 -1.87 -9.23
C THR A 223 -1.02 -1.60 -8.09
N MET A 224 -0.05 -2.50 -7.91
CA MET A 224 0.96 -2.36 -6.84
C MET A 224 1.93 -1.22 -7.13
N LEU A 225 2.03 -0.26 -6.23
CA LEU A 225 2.94 0.88 -6.31
C LEU A 225 4.21 0.67 -5.50
N ALA A 226 4.09 0.12 -4.30
CA ALA A 226 5.21 -0.16 -3.40
C ALA A 226 4.93 -1.38 -2.52
N ARG A 227 5.99 -2.06 -2.07
CA ARG A 227 5.87 -3.21 -1.17
C ARG A 227 7.12 -3.34 -0.30
N ALA A 228 6.93 -3.70 0.96
CA ALA A 228 7.98 -4.19 1.84
C ALA A 228 7.58 -5.57 2.41
N PRO A 229 8.48 -6.56 2.43
CA PRO A 229 9.76 -6.59 1.72
C PRO A 229 9.60 -6.35 0.22
N HIS A 230 10.58 -5.66 -0.38
CA HIS A 230 10.51 -5.31 -1.80
C HIS A 230 10.55 -6.55 -2.70
N GLN A 231 9.69 -6.59 -3.73
CA GLN A 231 9.63 -7.64 -4.75
C GLN A 231 9.43 -6.98 -6.11
N ASP A 232 10.49 -6.96 -6.92
CA ASP A 232 10.56 -6.25 -8.20
C ASP A 232 9.49 -6.71 -9.20
N ASP A 233 9.22 -8.02 -9.24
CA ASP A 233 8.28 -8.65 -10.15
C ASP A 233 6.79 -8.35 -9.83
N LEU A 234 6.51 -7.83 -8.64
CA LEU A 234 5.16 -7.46 -8.24
C LEU A 234 4.85 -5.99 -8.49
N ILE A 235 5.87 -5.12 -8.54
CA ILE A 235 5.65 -3.69 -8.74
C ILE A 235 5.04 -3.44 -10.13
N GLY A 236 3.98 -2.66 -10.17
CA GLY A 236 3.21 -2.38 -11.39
C GLY A 236 2.19 -3.46 -11.78
N ARG A 237 2.15 -4.62 -11.10
CA ARG A 237 1.13 -5.66 -11.35
C ARG A 237 -0.19 -5.33 -10.67
N VAL A 238 -1.29 -5.68 -11.32
CA VAL A 238 -2.65 -5.54 -10.78
C VAL A 238 -2.98 -6.76 -9.91
N ASN A 239 -3.31 -6.54 -8.67
CA ASN A 239 -3.82 -7.59 -7.76
C ASN A 239 -5.27 -7.91 -8.10
N ARG A 240 -5.48 -9.05 -8.78
CA ARG A 240 -6.80 -9.53 -9.22
C ARG A 240 -7.33 -10.71 -8.40
N SER A 241 -6.68 -11.03 -7.30
CA SER A 241 -7.00 -12.20 -6.47
C SER A 241 -6.61 -11.98 -5.01
N GLY A 242 -7.00 -12.90 -4.15
CA GLY A 242 -6.66 -12.84 -2.73
C GLY A 242 -7.54 -11.89 -1.92
N THR A 243 -7.21 -11.78 -0.64
CA THR A 243 -8.08 -11.10 0.35
C THR A 243 -8.20 -9.59 0.10
N THR A 244 -7.11 -8.92 -0.30
CA THR A 244 -7.16 -7.47 -0.60
C THR A 244 -8.12 -7.17 -1.75
N HIS A 245 -8.06 -7.96 -2.84
CA HIS A 245 -9.00 -7.82 -3.96
C HIS A 245 -10.45 -8.07 -3.52
N ARG A 246 -10.69 -9.15 -2.78
CA ARG A 246 -12.03 -9.48 -2.25
C ARG A 246 -12.61 -8.34 -1.42
N VAL A 247 -11.84 -7.82 -0.45
CA VAL A 247 -12.29 -6.73 0.44
C VAL A 247 -12.61 -5.45 -0.34
N ILE A 248 -11.69 -5.04 -1.22
CA ILE A 248 -11.78 -3.73 -1.89
C ILE A 248 -12.73 -3.75 -3.09
N THR A 249 -12.68 -4.80 -3.91
CA THR A 249 -13.38 -4.86 -5.19
C THR A 249 -14.72 -5.58 -5.08
N GLU A 250 -14.74 -6.75 -4.44
CA GLU A 250 -15.97 -7.57 -4.40
C GLU A 250 -16.91 -7.10 -3.29
N GLN A 251 -16.38 -6.75 -2.10
CA GLN A 251 -17.17 -6.28 -0.96
C GLN A 251 -17.36 -4.75 -0.94
N GLY A 252 -16.57 -4.00 -1.70
CA GLY A 252 -16.63 -2.53 -1.75
C GLY A 252 -16.25 -1.84 -0.44
N ALA A 253 -15.59 -2.55 0.49
CA ALA A 253 -15.27 -2.04 1.82
C ALA A 253 -14.25 -0.89 1.77
N GLN A 254 -14.36 0.05 2.72
CA GLN A 254 -13.37 1.12 2.90
C GLN A 254 -12.17 0.63 3.70
N ASP A 255 -12.42 -0.24 4.68
CA ASP A 255 -11.41 -0.89 5.49
C ASP A 255 -11.93 -2.23 6.03
N ALA A 256 -11.00 -3.12 6.35
CA ALA A 256 -11.29 -4.37 7.06
C ALA A 256 -10.03 -4.97 7.67
N VAL A 257 -10.21 -5.72 8.76
CA VAL A 257 -9.18 -6.64 9.29
C VAL A 257 -9.74 -8.06 9.25
N VAL A 258 -9.12 -8.90 8.42
CA VAL A 258 -9.62 -10.23 8.07
C VAL A 258 -8.62 -11.30 8.47
N LEU A 259 -9.07 -12.32 9.22
CA LEU A 259 -8.34 -13.57 9.40
C LEU A 259 -8.61 -14.46 8.18
N THR A 260 -7.59 -14.95 7.51
CA THR A 260 -7.72 -15.68 6.25
C THR A 260 -6.54 -16.60 5.99
N ASP A 261 -6.81 -17.68 5.27
CA ASP A 261 -5.84 -18.59 4.67
C ASP A 261 -5.87 -18.55 3.12
N THR A 262 -6.67 -17.66 2.54
CA THR A 262 -6.79 -17.49 1.08
C THR A 262 -5.41 -17.30 0.43
N PRO A 263 -5.07 -17.98 -0.68
CA PRO A 263 -3.78 -17.85 -1.35
C PRO A 263 -3.38 -16.39 -1.59
N ARG A 264 -2.09 -16.09 -1.36
CA ARG A 264 -1.56 -14.72 -1.53
C ARG A 264 -1.36 -14.41 -3.01
N PHE A 265 -1.63 -13.17 -3.39
CA PHE A 265 -1.32 -12.66 -4.73
C PHE A 265 0.17 -12.77 -5.08
N SER A 266 1.06 -12.65 -4.09
CA SER A 266 2.52 -12.62 -4.29
C SER A 266 3.12 -13.95 -4.69
N ASP A 267 2.64 -15.07 -4.13
CA ASP A 267 3.26 -16.40 -4.26
C ASP A 267 2.28 -17.55 -4.35
N GLY A 268 0.98 -17.29 -4.25
CA GLY A 268 -0.07 -18.32 -4.29
C GLY A 268 -0.13 -19.20 -3.04
N ILE A 269 0.62 -18.90 -1.97
CA ILE A 269 0.64 -19.71 -0.75
C ILE A 269 -0.49 -19.30 0.18
N GLY A 270 -1.27 -20.27 0.66
CA GLY A 270 -2.34 -20.12 1.63
C GLY A 270 -1.88 -20.50 3.03
N ASN A 271 -1.49 -19.50 3.85
CA ASN A 271 -1.19 -19.66 5.26
C ASN A 271 -2.16 -18.82 6.09
N LEU A 272 -2.45 -19.24 7.32
CA LEU A 272 -3.28 -18.44 8.23
C LEU A 272 -2.59 -17.10 8.53
N ARG A 273 -3.31 -16.00 8.36
CA ARG A 273 -2.80 -14.65 8.59
C ARG A 273 -3.90 -13.65 8.85
N LEU A 274 -3.56 -12.58 9.52
CA LEU A 274 -4.36 -11.37 9.62
C LEU A 274 -3.94 -10.39 8.54
N ILE A 275 -4.93 -9.82 7.86
CA ILE A 275 -4.74 -8.80 6.83
C ILE A 275 -5.59 -7.59 7.20
N ALA A 276 -4.94 -6.45 7.41
CA ALA A 276 -5.61 -5.15 7.49
C ALA A 276 -5.52 -4.46 6.13
N VAL A 277 -6.66 -4.09 5.57
CA VAL A 277 -6.76 -3.37 4.29
C VAL A 277 -7.51 -2.08 4.52
N ARG A 278 -7.02 -0.96 3.95
CA ARG A 278 -7.67 0.36 4.09
C ARG A 278 -7.48 1.21 2.85
N LYS A 279 -8.56 1.84 2.38
CA LYS A 279 -8.53 2.90 1.35
C LYS A 279 -8.15 4.23 1.98
N ALA A 280 -7.32 5.00 1.31
CA ALA A 280 -7.10 6.40 1.68
C ALA A 280 -8.34 7.24 1.32
N MET A 281 -8.73 8.14 2.21
CA MET A 281 -9.94 8.95 2.01
C MET A 281 -9.81 9.97 0.88
N ARG A 282 -8.61 10.49 0.68
CA ARG A 282 -8.36 11.63 -0.23
C ARG A 282 -7.88 11.22 -1.62
N TYR A 283 -7.21 10.09 -1.73
CA TYR A 283 -6.57 9.62 -2.96
C TYR A 283 -7.00 8.20 -3.29
N PRO A 284 -7.02 7.81 -4.56
CA PRO A 284 -7.32 6.43 -4.95
C PRO A 284 -6.12 5.51 -4.63
N LEU A 285 -5.88 5.32 -3.34
CA LEU A 285 -4.81 4.49 -2.81
C LEU A 285 -5.36 3.49 -1.81
N VAL A 286 -4.73 2.33 -1.72
CA VAL A 286 -5.06 1.26 -0.77
C VAL A 286 -3.79 0.78 -0.11
N VAL A 287 -3.80 0.70 1.22
CA VAL A 287 -2.71 0.09 2.02
C VAL A 287 -3.18 -1.26 2.52
N SER A 288 -2.34 -2.27 2.40
CA SER A 288 -2.57 -3.61 2.93
C SER A 288 -1.39 -4.00 3.82
N LEU A 289 -1.69 -4.33 5.08
CA LEU A 289 -0.74 -4.82 6.08
C LEU A 289 -1.07 -6.28 6.38
N VAL A 290 -0.09 -7.17 6.28
CA VAL A 290 -0.24 -8.62 6.46
C VAL A 290 0.67 -9.10 7.58
N VAL A 291 0.10 -9.89 8.51
CA VAL A 291 0.84 -10.50 9.61
C VAL A 291 0.50 -12.00 9.64
N PRO A 292 1.48 -12.92 9.57
CA PRO A 292 1.25 -14.37 9.65
C PRO A 292 0.94 -14.82 11.08
N ASP A 293 0.36 -16.00 11.20
CA ASP A 293 0.02 -16.64 12.48
C ASP A 293 1.22 -16.87 13.40
N THR A 294 2.39 -17.10 12.84
CA THR A 294 3.66 -17.22 13.59
C THR A 294 3.99 -15.97 14.42
N ILE A 295 3.40 -14.83 14.11
CA ILE A 295 3.56 -13.57 14.87
C ILE A 295 2.41 -13.43 15.87
N PHE A 296 1.16 -13.42 15.40
CA PHE A 296 0.02 -13.11 16.27
C PHE A 296 -0.42 -14.27 17.19
N LEU A 297 0.10 -15.47 16.98
CA LEU A 297 -0.06 -16.60 17.89
C LEU A 297 1.25 -17.01 18.58
N ALA A 298 2.30 -16.19 18.50
CA ALA A 298 3.62 -16.53 19.08
C ALA A 298 3.58 -16.73 20.60
N SER A 299 2.64 -16.10 21.28
CA SER A 299 2.45 -16.20 22.74
C SER A 299 1.44 -17.26 23.16
N TRP A 300 0.74 -17.86 22.21
CA TRP A 300 -0.29 -18.87 22.44
C TRP A 300 0.28 -20.28 22.27
#